data_16d2e395cd075e47881e78ef9b5c136a
#
_entry.id   16d2e395cd075e47881e78ef9b5c136a
#
_cell.length_a   1.000
_cell.length_b   1.000
_cell.length_c   1.000
_cell.angle_alpha   90.00
_cell.angle_beta   90.00
_cell.angle_gamma   90.00
#
_symmetry.space_group_name_H-M   'P 1'
#
loop_
_entity.id
_entity.type
_entity.pdbx_description
1 polymer ?
#
loop_
_entity_poly.entity_id
_entity_poly.type
_entity_poly.pdbx_seq_one_letter_code
_entity_poly.pdbx_strand_id
1 'polypeptide(L)'
;MDKAIKNLPILADRDHCTGCSACFNSCQHDALSMLVDTEGFLVPVINTDKCIGCKLCEKHCPEVNPIKRLDYSRQKAYAIINYEDRKLSSSGGAFSMLAKWILRKGGIVFGASMDVNLKVSHICIESENELPKLRGSKYVQSNLKDSYSKVRQALRQGRFVLFSGTGCQVGGLYAFLNGKRYEGQLYTVDIVCHGVPSQGIFDAYLEKLKKSTRLRRDAGFANIEGFRFRKLDSWDYRPAVELAESKWKILTLEDNAYMYAFFEGYTFRESCFRCQYCNTQRVGTFTLADFWGVGQSGMKFKPNVASGVSLLIDNTGLLPTIKNELGNVLMEERTLEEAVAKQTNLKHPVNRSSKRDIAYRLMMDPNMSLSEFAKQLGLPYKVTPKYLIKKMFKDMIYAFGLYNVYKTIAYKLGKA
;
A
#
# COMPACT_ATOMS: atom_id res chain seq x y z
N MET A 1 3.91 -39.22 31.31
CA MET A 1 4.60 -37.91 31.60
C MET A 1 3.69 -36.82 31.08
N ASP A 2 2.91 -36.22 31.97
CA ASP A 2 2.08 -35.06 31.63
C ASP A 2 2.98 -33.94 31.14
N LYS A 3 2.86 -33.63 29.84
CA LYS A 3 3.47 -32.41 29.30
C LYS A 3 2.82 -31.26 30.07
N ALA A 4 3.59 -30.62 31.00
CA ALA A 4 3.17 -29.42 31.70
C ALA A 4 2.49 -28.49 30.69
N ILE A 5 1.29 -27.99 31.01
CA ILE A 5 0.54 -27.05 30.18
C ILE A 5 1.50 -25.87 29.92
N LYS A 6 2.12 -25.85 28.77
CA LYS A 6 3.02 -24.76 28.37
C LYS A 6 2.20 -23.47 28.40
N ASN A 7 2.67 -22.48 29.12
CA ASN A 7 2.11 -21.14 29.11
C ASN A 7 2.33 -20.52 27.72
N LEU A 8 1.44 -20.88 26.78
CA LEU A 8 1.53 -20.47 25.38
C LEU A 8 1.42 -18.94 25.25
N PRO A 9 2.11 -18.34 24.28
CA PRO A 9 2.01 -16.89 24.04
C PRO A 9 0.60 -16.53 23.55
N ILE A 10 0.11 -15.38 24.00
CA ILE A 10 -1.14 -14.78 23.56
C ILE A 10 -0.83 -13.86 22.38
N LEU A 11 -1.44 -14.13 21.23
CA LEU A 11 -1.36 -13.27 20.04
C LEU A 11 -2.72 -12.64 19.78
N ALA A 12 -2.74 -11.58 18.97
CA ALA A 12 -3.98 -11.00 18.51
C ALA A 12 -4.83 -12.06 17.79
N ASP A 13 -6.13 -12.08 18.09
CA ASP A 13 -7.08 -12.93 17.38
C ASP A 13 -7.19 -12.54 15.90
N ARG A 14 -7.95 -13.32 15.12
CA ARG A 14 -8.12 -13.11 13.68
C ARG A 14 -8.60 -11.69 13.32
N ASP A 15 -9.52 -11.15 14.11
CA ASP A 15 -10.16 -9.87 13.81
C ASP A 15 -9.28 -8.66 14.17
N HIS A 16 -8.36 -8.83 15.09
CA HIS A 16 -7.41 -7.80 15.50
C HIS A 16 -6.04 -7.97 14.82
N CYS A 17 -5.68 -9.19 14.40
CA CYS A 17 -4.39 -9.44 13.76
C CYS A 17 -4.23 -8.66 12.47
N THR A 18 -3.22 -7.79 12.39
CA THR A 18 -2.91 -7.00 11.18
C THR A 18 -2.07 -7.77 10.15
N GLY A 19 -1.62 -8.99 10.45
CA GLY A 19 -0.73 -9.77 9.58
C GLY A 19 0.65 -9.14 9.41
N CYS A 20 1.11 -8.32 10.35
CA CYS A 20 2.40 -7.61 10.29
C CYS A 20 3.63 -8.52 10.43
N SER A 21 3.46 -9.80 10.72
CA SER A 21 4.53 -10.81 10.84
C SER A 21 5.61 -10.52 11.91
N ALA A 22 5.38 -9.59 12.85
CA ALA A 22 6.34 -9.31 13.91
C ALA A 22 6.55 -10.55 14.82
N CYS A 23 5.46 -11.23 15.17
CA CYS A 23 5.50 -12.48 15.94
C CYS A 23 6.29 -13.60 15.22
N PHE A 24 6.08 -13.76 13.90
CA PHE A 24 6.79 -14.73 13.07
C PHE A 24 8.30 -14.46 13.05
N ASN A 25 8.73 -13.22 12.77
CA ASN A 25 10.15 -12.83 12.75
C ASN A 25 10.80 -12.90 14.13
N SER A 26 10.03 -12.92 15.20
CA SER A 26 10.53 -12.98 16.58
C SER A 26 10.78 -14.39 17.09
N CYS A 27 10.17 -15.41 16.45
CA CYS A 27 10.31 -16.78 16.89
C CYS A 27 11.69 -17.34 16.48
N GLN A 28 12.50 -17.72 17.48
CA GLN A 28 13.82 -18.31 17.27
C GLN A 28 13.80 -19.85 17.28
N HIS A 29 12.63 -20.44 17.45
CA HIS A 29 12.44 -21.88 17.62
C HIS A 29 11.62 -22.52 16.48
N ASP A 30 11.41 -21.77 15.38
CA ASP A 30 10.58 -22.21 14.24
C ASP A 30 9.21 -22.78 14.67
N ALA A 31 8.71 -22.25 15.80
CA ALA A 31 7.43 -22.68 16.37
C ALA A 31 6.24 -21.84 15.86
N LEU A 32 6.47 -20.84 14.99
CA LEU A 32 5.42 -19.98 14.49
C LEU A 32 5.48 -19.90 12.96
N SER A 33 4.34 -20.15 12.33
CA SER A 33 4.16 -20.06 10.88
C SER A 33 3.09 -19.04 10.54
N MET A 34 3.19 -18.42 9.37
CA MET A 34 2.13 -17.59 8.80
C MET A 34 1.36 -18.43 7.79
N LEU A 35 0.15 -18.86 8.15
CA LEU A 35 -0.71 -19.69 7.30
C LEU A 35 -1.81 -18.84 6.64
N VAL A 36 -2.29 -19.31 5.50
CA VAL A 36 -3.39 -18.67 4.76
C VAL A 36 -4.72 -19.07 5.40
N ASP A 37 -5.55 -18.11 5.78
CA ASP A 37 -6.90 -18.36 6.28
C ASP A 37 -7.91 -18.55 5.12
N THR A 38 -9.17 -18.79 5.46
CA THR A 38 -10.27 -19.00 4.50
C THR A 38 -10.55 -17.83 3.57
N GLU A 39 -10.10 -16.61 3.93
CA GLU A 39 -10.22 -15.41 3.12
C GLU A 39 -8.92 -15.06 2.37
N GLY A 40 -7.89 -15.90 2.51
CA GLY A 40 -6.62 -15.72 1.82
C GLY A 40 -5.67 -14.74 2.50
N PHE A 41 -5.89 -14.40 3.78
CA PHE A 41 -4.96 -13.62 4.60
C PHE A 41 -3.96 -14.52 5.33
N LEU A 42 -2.76 -14.01 5.51
CA LEU A 42 -1.76 -14.66 6.36
C LEU A 42 -2.07 -14.36 7.84
N VAL A 43 -2.17 -15.42 8.63
CA VAL A 43 -2.38 -15.38 10.09
C VAL A 43 -1.34 -16.24 10.80
N PRO A 44 -0.90 -15.86 12.02
CA PRO A 44 0.07 -16.63 12.78
C PRO A 44 -0.55 -17.91 13.36
N VAL A 45 0.17 -19.02 13.23
CA VAL A 45 -0.20 -20.30 13.85
C VAL A 45 1.00 -20.83 14.65
N ILE A 46 0.77 -21.21 15.90
CA ILE A 46 1.79 -21.70 16.83
C ILE A 46 1.81 -23.23 16.79
N ASN A 47 2.99 -23.79 16.47
CA ASN A 47 3.24 -25.22 16.67
C ASN A 47 3.57 -25.45 18.15
N THR A 48 2.65 -26.06 18.88
CA THR A 48 2.76 -26.30 20.32
C THR A 48 3.88 -27.27 20.69
N ASP A 49 4.28 -28.16 19.80
CA ASP A 49 5.37 -29.11 20.06
C ASP A 49 6.74 -28.45 20.05
N LYS A 50 6.92 -27.44 19.17
CA LYS A 50 8.14 -26.66 19.06
C LYS A 50 8.18 -25.44 20.01
N CYS A 51 7.02 -24.95 20.44
CA CYS A 51 6.94 -23.77 21.28
C CYS A 51 7.46 -24.04 22.69
N ILE A 52 8.42 -23.26 23.13
CA ILE A 52 9.01 -23.35 24.50
C ILE A 52 8.36 -22.37 25.51
N GLY A 53 7.36 -21.57 25.08
CA GLY A 53 6.69 -20.63 25.96
C GLY A 53 7.49 -19.35 26.29
N CYS A 54 8.50 -18.96 25.51
CA CYS A 54 9.36 -17.78 25.78
C CYS A 54 8.65 -16.43 25.61
N LYS A 55 7.47 -16.40 25.02
CA LYS A 55 6.60 -15.21 24.83
C LYS A 55 7.20 -14.04 24.03
N LEU A 56 8.31 -14.21 23.32
CA LEU A 56 8.87 -13.13 22.48
C LEU A 56 7.89 -12.68 21.39
N CYS A 57 7.14 -13.59 20.80
CA CYS A 57 6.13 -13.28 19.77
C CYS A 57 4.95 -12.49 20.36
N GLU A 58 4.53 -12.78 21.61
CA GLU A 58 3.52 -12.01 22.33
C GLU A 58 4.03 -10.61 22.64
N LYS A 59 5.25 -10.49 23.20
CA LYS A 59 5.91 -9.21 23.49
C LYS A 59 6.05 -8.31 22.27
N HIS A 60 6.32 -8.87 21.11
CA HIS A 60 6.51 -8.13 19.87
C HIS A 60 5.23 -8.01 19.01
N CYS A 61 4.07 -8.42 19.54
CA CYS A 61 2.79 -8.18 18.86
C CYS A 61 2.29 -6.74 19.16
N PRO A 62 2.23 -5.82 18.17
CA PRO A 62 1.83 -4.44 18.43
C PRO A 62 0.34 -4.27 18.77
N GLU A 63 -0.48 -5.30 18.51
CA GLU A 63 -1.90 -5.31 18.89
C GLU A 63 -2.09 -5.75 20.36
N VAL A 64 -1.15 -6.54 20.90
CA VAL A 64 -1.14 -6.97 22.31
C VAL A 64 -0.31 -6.01 23.16
N ASN A 65 0.83 -5.58 22.64
CA ASN A 65 1.77 -4.66 23.29
C ASN A 65 2.02 -3.45 22.38
N PRO A 66 1.22 -2.39 22.49
CA PRO A 66 1.36 -1.21 21.64
C PRO A 66 2.75 -0.56 21.72
N ILE A 67 3.26 -0.15 20.57
CA ILE A 67 4.56 0.54 20.48
C ILE A 67 4.48 1.97 21.00
N LYS A 68 5.58 2.48 21.55
CA LYS A 68 5.70 3.88 21.96
C LYS A 68 5.58 4.81 20.74
N ARG A 69 4.73 5.82 20.83
CA ARG A 69 4.56 6.86 19.82
C ARG A 69 5.77 7.80 19.77
N LEU A 70 5.89 8.51 18.63
CA LEU A 70 6.89 9.56 18.46
C LEU A 70 6.54 10.81 19.26
N ASP A 71 7.51 11.70 19.43
CA ASP A 71 7.27 13.12 19.71
C ASP A 71 6.94 13.82 18.38
N TYR A 72 5.76 14.39 18.29
CA TYR A 72 5.24 15.05 17.08
C TYR A 72 5.45 16.56 17.08
N SER A 73 6.19 17.13 18.03
CA SER A 73 6.44 18.59 18.14
C SER A 73 7.11 19.17 16.88
N ARG A 74 7.85 18.35 16.12
CA ARG A 74 8.54 18.72 14.89
C ARG A 74 7.85 18.22 13.62
N GLN A 75 6.62 17.66 13.75
CA GLN A 75 5.89 17.13 12.59
C GLN A 75 5.53 18.25 11.62
N LYS A 76 5.83 18.05 10.32
CA LYS A 76 5.51 18.97 9.25
C LYS A 76 5.01 18.24 8.00
N ALA A 77 4.15 18.89 7.23
CA ALA A 77 3.65 18.35 5.97
C ALA A 77 4.28 19.07 4.77
N TYR A 78 4.53 18.33 3.69
CA TYR A 78 5.13 18.84 2.47
C TYR A 78 4.41 18.32 1.23
N ALA A 79 4.27 19.18 0.23
CA ALA A 79 3.95 18.81 -1.13
C ALA A 79 5.24 18.50 -1.88
N ILE A 80 5.35 17.26 -2.42
CA ILE A 80 6.57 16.80 -3.10
C ILE A 80 6.28 16.51 -4.56
N ILE A 81 7.12 17.04 -5.45
CA ILE A 81 7.24 16.64 -6.85
C ILE A 81 8.70 16.31 -7.13
N ASN A 82 8.99 15.03 -7.37
CA ASN A 82 10.28 14.56 -7.85
C ASN A 82 10.25 14.58 -9.38
N TYR A 83 10.87 15.57 -9.99
CA TYR A 83 10.83 15.77 -11.43
C TYR A 83 11.46 14.64 -12.24
N GLU A 84 12.43 13.90 -11.67
CA GLU A 84 13.08 12.78 -12.34
C GLU A 84 12.16 11.54 -12.42
N ASP A 85 11.43 11.25 -11.33
CA ASP A 85 10.72 9.96 -11.19
C ASP A 85 9.19 10.09 -11.20
N ARG A 86 8.62 11.31 -11.26
CA ARG A 86 7.18 11.52 -11.20
C ARG A 86 6.41 10.70 -12.26
N LYS A 87 6.90 10.69 -13.51
CA LYS A 87 6.29 9.96 -14.61
C LYS A 87 6.29 8.44 -14.42
N LEU A 88 7.23 7.92 -13.64
CA LEU A 88 7.39 6.50 -13.32
C LEU A 88 6.70 6.12 -12.00
N SER A 89 6.02 7.07 -11.36
CA SER A 89 5.43 6.93 -10.04
C SER A 89 3.91 6.96 -10.08
N SER A 90 3.27 6.47 -9.03
CA SER A 90 1.81 6.57 -8.86
C SER A 90 1.34 7.95 -8.41
N SER A 91 2.26 8.84 -8.00
CA SER A 91 2.00 10.19 -7.50
C SER A 91 3.22 11.08 -7.77
N GLY A 92 3.53 12.04 -6.90
CA GLY A 92 4.65 12.98 -7.05
C GLY A 92 6.07 12.39 -7.00
N GLY A 93 6.25 11.09 -6.70
CA GLY A 93 7.56 10.43 -6.72
C GLY A 93 8.35 10.50 -5.41
N ALA A 94 7.73 10.85 -4.28
CA ALA A 94 8.42 10.99 -2.99
C ALA A 94 9.07 9.68 -2.50
N PHE A 95 8.47 8.50 -2.74
CA PHE A 95 9.09 7.23 -2.39
C PHE A 95 10.41 7.03 -3.15
N SER A 96 10.43 7.26 -4.46
CA SER A 96 11.66 7.14 -5.28
C SER A 96 12.76 8.10 -4.82
N MET A 97 12.39 9.33 -4.43
CA MET A 97 13.31 10.32 -3.86
C MET A 97 14.01 9.79 -2.60
N LEU A 98 13.25 9.29 -1.63
CA LEU A 98 13.80 8.75 -0.37
C LEU A 98 14.60 7.46 -0.61
N ALA A 99 14.13 6.59 -1.51
CA ALA A 99 14.81 5.35 -1.85
C ALA A 99 16.18 5.61 -2.51
N LYS A 100 16.24 6.51 -3.50
CA LYS A 100 17.51 6.90 -4.14
C LYS A 100 18.48 7.53 -3.13
N TRP A 101 17.99 8.36 -2.23
CA TRP A 101 18.81 8.96 -1.17
C TRP A 101 19.53 7.89 -0.34
N ILE A 102 18.83 6.84 0.09
CA ILE A 102 19.43 5.74 0.86
C ILE A 102 20.36 4.87 0.01
N LEU A 103 19.95 4.53 -1.22
CA LEU A 103 20.77 3.72 -2.13
C LEU A 103 22.11 4.40 -2.47
N ARG A 104 22.12 5.73 -2.69
CA ARG A 104 23.35 6.51 -2.93
C ARG A 104 24.31 6.53 -1.74
N LYS A 105 23.81 6.26 -0.54
CA LYS A 105 24.64 6.07 0.67
C LYS A 105 25.11 4.61 0.85
N GLY A 106 24.94 3.74 -0.15
CA GLY A 106 25.25 2.31 -0.03
C GLY A 106 24.29 1.55 0.88
N GLY A 107 23.12 2.13 1.16
CA GLY A 107 22.10 1.54 2.00
C GLY A 107 21.23 0.49 1.28
N ILE A 108 20.24 -0.02 2.01
CA ILE A 108 19.27 -1.03 1.54
C ILE A 108 17.87 -0.46 1.65
N VAL A 109 17.04 -0.73 0.65
CA VAL A 109 15.62 -0.31 0.65
C VAL A 109 14.71 -1.52 0.65
N PHE A 110 13.81 -1.61 1.62
CA PHE A 110 12.75 -2.61 1.70
C PHE A 110 11.41 -2.01 1.30
N GLY A 111 10.65 -2.76 0.50
CA GLY A 111 9.31 -2.34 0.08
C GLY A 111 8.52 -3.46 -0.60
N ALA A 112 7.24 -3.22 -0.84
CA ALA A 112 6.36 -4.17 -1.49
C ALA A 112 6.66 -4.28 -2.99
N SER A 113 6.81 -5.51 -3.47
CA SER A 113 7.01 -5.88 -4.87
C SER A 113 5.96 -6.91 -5.29
N MET A 114 5.66 -6.95 -6.58
CA MET A 114 4.86 -8.02 -7.19
C MET A 114 5.79 -8.86 -8.06
N ASP A 115 5.75 -10.17 -7.87
CA ASP A 115 6.56 -11.11 -8.65
C ASP A 115 5.87 -11.54 -9.97
N VAL A 116 6.53 -12.38 -10.75
CA VAL A 116 6.02 -12.90 -12.03
C VAL A 116 4.76 -13.77 -11.88
N ASN A 117 4.48 -14.28 -10.69
CA ASN A 117 3.26 -15.00 -10.35
C ASN A 117 2.18 -14.08 -9.77
N LEU A 118 2.36 -12.75 -9.87
CA LEU A 118 1.47 -11.72 -9.34
C LEU A 118 1.27 -11.80 -7.81
N LYS A 119 2.25 -12.39 -7.09
CA LYS A 119 2.25 -12.43 -5.63
C LYS A 119 2.95 -11.20 -5.06
N VAL A 120 2.32 -10.58 -4.07
CA VAL A 120 2.86 -9.38 -3.44
C VAL A 120 3.63 -9.72 -2.17
N SER A 121 4.90 -9.37 -2.14
CA SER A 121 5.76 -9.58 -0.97
C SER A 121 6.74 -8.42 -0.78
N HIS A 122 7.26 -8.26 0.44
CA HIS A 122 8.39 -7.37 0.68
C HIS A 122 9.68 -8.00 0.16
N ILE A 123 10.44 -7.18 -0.54
CA ILE A 123 11.81 -7.51 -0.96
C ILE A 123 12.74 -6.39 -0.52
N CYS A 124 14.04 -6.64 -0.55
CA CYS A 124 15.07 -5.61 -0.45
C CYS A 124 15.73 -5.38 -1.81
N ILE A 125 16.17 -4.14 -2.03
CA ILE A 125 16.98 -3.73 -3.17
C ILE A 125 18.20 -2.98 -2.68
N GLU A 126 19.31 -3.04 -3.44
CA GLU A 126 20.59 -2.43 -3.10
C GLU A 126 21.10 -1.49 -4.19
N SER A 127 20.39 -1.38 -5.33
CA SER A 127 20.73 -0.48 -6.43
C SER A 127 19.53 0.28 -6.98
N GLU A 128 19.77 1.46 -7.58
CA GLU A 128 18.72 2.26 -8.23
C GLU A 128 18.10 1.52 -9.43
N ASN A 129 18.84 0.63 -10.10
CA ASN A 129 18.34 -0.17 -11.23
C ASN A 129 17.23 -1.14 -10.81
N GLU A 130 17.17 -1.52 -9.54
CA GLU A 130 16.12 -2.38 -9.00
C GLU A 130 14.88 -1.62 -8.49
N LEU A 131 14.98 -0.29 -8.38
CA LEU A 131 13.90 0.56 -7.87
C LEU A 131 12.55 0.37 -8.60
N PRO A 132 12.48 0.08 -9.92
CA PRO A 132 11.23 -0.23 -10.60
C PRO A 132 10.43 -1.38 -9.96
N LYS A 133 11.07 -2.37 -9.31
CA LYS A 133 10.41 -3.47 -8.61
C LYS A 133 9.53 -2.99 -7.43
N LEU A 134 9.93 -1.89 -6.78
CA LEU A 134 9.23 -1.32 -5.63
C LEU A 134 8.23 -0.21 -6.00
N ARG A 135 8.37 0.41 -7.19
CA ARG A 135 7.48 1.47 -7.65
C ARG A 135 6.06 0.96 -7.89
N GLY A 136 5.11 1.88 -7.82
CA GLY A 136 3.69 1.62 -8.05
C GLY A 136 2.98 1.04 -6.83
N SER A 137 1.75 1.51 -6.60
CA SER A 137 0.90 1.02 -5.52
C SER A 137 0.47 -0.42 -5.77
N LYS A 138 0.54 -1.27 -4.76
CA LYS A 138 0.00 -2.64 -4.76
C LYS A 138 -1.14 -2.69 -3.77
N TYR A 139 -2.38 -2.79 -4.27
CA TYR A 139 -3.58 -2.85 -3.41
C TYR A 139 -3.89 -4.31 -3.03
N VAL A 140 -2.88 -4.98 -2.48
CA VAL A 140 -2.90 -6.33 -1.92
C VAL A 140 -1.96 -6.32 -0.73
N GLN A 141 -2.31 -7.01 0.34
CA GLN A 141 -1.45 -7.14 1.52
C GLN A 141 -0.16 -7.88 1.14
N SER A 142 0.99 -7.22 1.29
CA SER A 142 2.27 -7.85 1.00
C SER A 142 2.71 -8.80 2.11
N ASN A 143 3.22 -9.96 1.72
CA ASN A 143 3.86 -10.91 2.63
C ASN A 143 5.24 -10.38 3.03
N LEU A 144 5.45 -10.13 4.30
CA LEU A 144 6.72 -9.62 4.85
C LEU A 144 7.83 -10.66 4.91
N LYS A 145 7.47 -11.97 4.91
CA LYS A 145 8.47 -13.04 5.05
C LYS A 145 9.43 -12.75 6.22
N ASP A 146 10.73 -12.86 5.99
CA ASP A 146 11.82 -12.61 6.94
C ASP A 146 12.38 -11.17 6.90
N SER A 147 11.64 -10.22 6.31
CA SER A 147 12.13 -8.85 6.06
C SER A 147 12.60 -8.15 7.32
N TYR A 148 11.94 -8.33 8.47
CA TYR A 148 12.37 -7.70 9.71
C TYR A 148 13.69 -8.25 10.23
N SER A 149 13.91 -9.56 10.09
CA SER A 149 15.18 -10.20 10.43
C SER A 149 16.31 -9.67 9.54
N LYS A 150 16.06 -9.49 8.24
CA LYS A 150 17.02 -8.88 7.30
C LYS A 150 17.30 -7.41 7.62
N VAL A 151 16.28 -6.63 7.98
CA VAL A 151 16.46 -5.25 8.46
C VAL A 151 17.37 -5.23 9.70
N ARG A 152 17.09 -6.06 10.71
CA ARG A 152 17.92 -6.15 11.93
C ARG A 152 19.36 -6.55 11.60
N GLN A 153 19.58 -7.47 10.68
CA GLN A 153 20.91 -7.87 10.22
C GLN A 153 21.65 -6.71 9.56
N ALA A 154 21.03 -5.99 8.62
CA ALA A 154 21.61 -4.83 7.96
C ALA A 154 21.99 -3.72 8.96
N LEU A 155 21.13 -3.44 9.92
CA LEU A 155 21.40 -2.46 11.00
C LEU A 155 22.58 -2.86 11.88
N ARG A 156 22.74 -4.17 12.21
CA ARG A 156 23.91 -4.68 12.94
C ARG A 156 25.21 -4.55 12.16
N GLN A 157 25.12 -4.56 10.83
CA GLN A 157 26.26 -4.34 9.93
C GLN A 157 26.58 -2.85 9.70
N GLY A 158 25.88 -1.94 10.38
CA GLY A 158 26.09 -0.49 10.22
C GLY A 158 25.49 0.10 8.95
N ARG A 159 24.68 -0.63 8.20
CA ARG A 159 24.10 -0.16 6.92
C ARG A 159 22.94 0.78 7.12
N PHE A 160 22.80 1.77 6.24
CA PHE A 160 21.60 2.57 6.14
C PHE A 160 20.44 1.73 5.61
N VAL A 161 19.27 1.85 6.23
CA VAL A 161 18.07 1.09 5.86
C VAL A 161 16.89 2.04 5.67
N LEU A 162 16.20 1.92 4.53
CA LEU A 162 14.85 2.45 4.34
C LEU A 162 13.86 1.29 4.33
N PHE A 163 12.90 1.29 5.26
CA PHE A 163 11.80 0.31 5.25
C PHE A 163 10.49 1.03 4.94
N SER A 164 9.80 0.64 3.86
CA SER A 164 8.51 1.19 3.46
C SER A 164 7.42 0.14 3.59
N GLY A 165 6.29 0.50 4.23
CA GLY A 165 5.15 -0.39 4.40
C GLY A 165 3.89 0.34 4.83
N THR A 166 2.83 -0.39 5.15
CA THR A 166 1.65 0.18 5.82
C THR A 166 1.97 0.53 7.27
N GLY A 167 1.15 1.37 7.91
CA GLY A 167 1.38 1.77 9.31
C GLY A 167 1.52 0.57 10.25
N CYS A 168 0.71 -0.48 10.08
CA CYS A 168 0.81 -1.71 10.88
C CYS A 168 2.09 -2.51 10.59
N GLN A 169 2.62 -2.49 9.35
CA GLN A 169 3.89 -3.14 9.03
C GLN A 169 5.08 -2.37 9.61
N VAL A 170 5.07 -1.05 9.56
CA VAL A 170 6.11 -0.22 10.22
C VAL A 170 6.02 -0.36 11.74
N GLY A 171 4.80 -0.37 12.29
CA GLY A 171 4.57 -0.66 13.72
C GLY A 171 5.10 -2.03 14.14
N GLY A 172 4.86 -3.05 13.32
CA GLY A 172 5.37 -4.41 13.52
C GLY A 172 6.91 -4.48 13.50
N LEU A 173 7.57 -3.72 12.58
CA LEU A 173 9.02 -3.62 12.56
C LEU A 173 9.56 -3.04 13.87
N TYR A 174 8.99 -1.93 14.34
CA TYR A 174 9.44 -1.32 15.59
C TYR A 174 9.16 -2.21 16.80
N ALA A 175 8.04 -2.92 16.86
CA ALA A 175 7.77 -3.91 17.90
C ALA A 175 8.82 -5.02 17.89
N PHE A 176 9.16 -5.58 16.71
CA PHE A 176 10.23 -6.57 16.53
C PHE A 176 11.60 -6.06 16.97
N LEU A 177 11.90 -4.78 16.77
CA LEU A 177 13.13 -4.11 17.20
C LEU A 177 13.09 -3.66 18.68
N ASN A 178 12.11 -4.10 19.50
CA ASN A 178 11.91 -3.67 20.87
C ASN A 178 11.77 -2.14 21.04
N GLY A 179 11.13 -1.47 20.09
CA GLY A 179 10.96 -0.03 20.07
C GLY A 179 12.23 0.78 19.72
N LYS A 180 13.36 0.13 19.44
CA LYS A 180 14.58 0.82 19.00
C LYS A 180 14.40 1.42 17.62
N ARG A 181 14.70 2.71 17.47
CA ARG A 181 14.52 3.43 16.22
C ARG A 181 15.77 3.55 15.35
N TYR A 182 16.95 3.25 15.90
CA TYR A 182 18.24 3.33 15.20
C TYR A 182 18.38 4.65 14.42
N GLU A 183 18.23 5.78 15.16
CA GLU A 183 18.32 7.12 14.59
C GLU A 183 19.59 7.32 13.77
N GLY A 184 19.47 7.97 12.61
CA GLY A 184 20.59 8.16 11.69
C GLY A 184 20.94 6.91 10.83
N GLN A 185 20.31 5.75 11.07
CA GLN A 185 20.59 4.50 10.35
C GLN A 185 19.34 3.85 9.79
N LEU A 186 18.25 3.76 10.57
CA LEU A 186 16.94 3.26 10.12
C LEU A 186 16.00 4.42 9.82
N TYR A 187 15.55 4.46 8.59
CA TYR A 187 14.50 5.36 8.12
C TYR A 187 13.27 4.54 7.73
N THR A 188 12.10 4.97 8.14
CA THR A 188 10.87 4.25 7.82
C THR A 188 9.88 5.14 7.11
N VAL A 189 9.18 4.57 6.16
CA VAL A 189 8.08 5.19 5.44
C VAL A 189 6.82 4.40 5.71
N ASP A 190 5.87 4.98 6.44
CA ASP A 190 4.54 4.44 6.46
C ASP A 190 3.65 5.15 5.42
N ILE A 191 2.80 4.38 4.76
CA ILE A 191 1.83 4.95 3.81
C ILE A 191 0.49 5.24 4.50
N VAL A 192 -0.20 6.30 4.07
CA VAL A 192 -1.61 6.49 4.41
C VAL A 192 -2.40 5.38 3.71
N CYS A 193 -2.92 4.44 4.48
CA CYS A 193 -3.49 3.20 4.00
C CYS A 193 -5.01 3.22 4.14
N HIS A 194 -5.71 2.88 3.05
CA HIS A 194 -7.17 2.78 3.03
C HIS A 194 -7.68 1.47 3.66
N GLY A 195 -6.86 0.42 3.58
CA GLY A 195 -7.09 -0.96 3.98
C GLY A 195 -6.37 -1.91 3.02
N VAL A 196 -6.32 -3.19 3.34
CA VAL A 196 -5.62 -4.19 2.50
C VAL A 196 -6.51 -5.38 2.20
N PRO A 197 -6.70 -5.74 0.90
CA PRO A 197 -7.23 -7.02 0.47
C PRO A 197 -6.23 -8.15 0.70
N SER A 198 -6.72 -9.40 0.79
CA SER A 198 -5.87 -10.58 0.82
C SER A 198 -5.26 -10.91 -0.55
N GLN A 199 -4.16 -11.68 -0.55
CA GLN A 199 -3.64 -12.27 -1.78
C GLN A 199 -4.67 -13.24 -2.39
N GLY A 200 -5.40 -13.99 -1.55
CA GLY A 200 -6.40 -14.95 -2.04
C GLY A 200 -7.54 -14.31 -2.81
N ILE A 201 -8.10 -13.18 -2.34
CA ILE A 201 -9.16 -12.50 -3.09
C ILE A 201 -8.63 -11.88 -4.41
N PHE A 202 -7.38 -11.45 -4.43
CA PHE A 202 -6.74 -10.97 -5.66
C PHE A 202 -6.49 -12.11 -6.66
N ASP A 203 -6.05 -13.27 -6.20
CA ASP A 203 -5.89 -14.46 -7.03
C ASP A 203 -7.23 -14.91 -7.63
N ALA A 204 -8.28 -14.98 -6.82
CA ALA A 204 -9.64 -15.30 -7.30
C ALA A 204 -10.14 -14.29 -8.35
N TYR A 205 -9.85 -13.00 -8.15
CA TYR A 205 -10.15 -11.98 -9.16
C TYR A 205 -9.38 -12.21 -10.47
N LEU A 206 -8.08 -12.51 -10.40
CA LEU A 206 -7.25 -12.77 -11.60
C LEU A 206 -7.78 -13.98 -12.39
N GLU A 207 -8.19 -15.04 -11.72
CA GLU A 207 -8.77 -16.22 -12.38
C GLU A 207 -10.10 -15.89 -13.11
N LYS A 208 -10.94 -15.01 -12.51
CA LYS A 208 -12.16 -14.52 -13.18
C LYS A 208 -11.83 -13.57 -14.34
N LEU A 209 -10.81 -12.74 -14.18
CA LEU A 209 -10.35 -11.81 -15.20
C LEU A 209 -9.84 -12.55 -16.46
N LYS A 210 -9.09 -13.64 -16.29
CA LYS A 210 -8.66 -14.53 -17.38
C LYS A 210 -9.83 -15.14 -18.15
N LYS A 211 -10.99 -15.32 -17.50
CA LYS A 211 -12.22 -15.83 -18.12
C LYS A 211 -13.05 -14.75 -18.82
N SER A 212 -12.72 -13.46 -18.63
CA SER A 212 -13.43 -12.34 -19.25
C SER A 212 -13.40 -12.46 -20.78
N THR A 213 -14.60 -12.57 -21.40
CA THR A 213 -14.74 -12.73 -22.86
C THR A 213 -14.13 -11.57 -23.64
N ARG A 214 -14.07 -10.40 -23.03
CA ARG A 214 -13.53 -9.19 -23.64
C ARG A 214 -12.00 -9.19 -23.67
N LEU A 215 -11.35 -9.60 -22.58
CA LEU A 215 -9.89 -9.79 -22.56
C LEU A 215 -9.48 -10.88 -23.54
N ARG A 216 -10.25 -11.98 -23.63
CA ARG A 216 -10.04 -13.06 -24.59
C ARG A 216 -10.15 -12.62 -26.03
N ARG A 217 -11.14 -11.77 -26.38
CA ARG A 217 -11.38 -11.30 -27.74
C ARG A 217 -10.28 -10.38 -28.24
N ASP A 218 -9.76 -9.52 -27.36
CA ASP A 218 -8.84 -8.45 -27.75
C ASP A 218 -7.36 -8.87 -27.68
N ALA A 219 -7.03 -10.00 -27.04
CA ALA A 219 -5.65 -10.39 -26.72
C ALA A 219 -5.27 -11.83 -27.13
N GLY A 220 -6.19 -12.60 -27.73
CA GLY A 220 -5.90 -13.99 -28.16
C GLY A 220 -5.59 -14.99 -27.06
N PHE A 221 -5.66 -14.64 -25.78
CA PHE A 221 -5.42 -15.34 -24.53
C PHE A 221 -4.31 -14.91 -23.64
N ALA A 222 -4.62 -14.94 -22.58
CA ALA A 222 -4.84 -15.47 -21.29
C ALA A 222 -3.65 -15.56 -20.33
N ASN A 223 -2.40 -15.24 -20.66
CA ASN A 223 -1.38 -15.07 -19.65
C ASN A 223 -1.28 -13.59 -19.30
N ILE A 224 -1.74 -13.27 -18.07
CA ILE A 224 -1.48 -11.98 -17.46
C ILE A 224 -0.08 -12.08 -16.85
N GLU A 225 0.88 -11.41 -17.46
CA GLU A 225 2.30 -11.42 -17.08
C GLU A 225 2.63 -10.33 -16.07
N GLY A 226 1.80 -9.27 -16.02
CA GLY A 226 1.94 -8.18 -15.08
C GLY A 226 0.63 -7.50 -14.74
N PHE A 227 0.59 -6.83 -13.60
CA PHE A 227 -0.59 -6.07 -13.15
C PHE A 227 -0.17 -4.73 -12.57
N ARG A 228 -0.81 -3.66 -13.03
CA ARG A 228 -0.68 -2.32 -12.46
C ARG A 228 -2.03 -1.86 -11.95
N PHE A 229 -2.11 -1.48 -10.70
CA PHE A 229 -3.33 -0.97 -10.07
C PHE A 229 -3.65 0.47 -10.47
N ARG A 230 -2.66 1.20 -11.02
CA ARG A 230 -2.80 2.59 -11.44
C ARG A 230 -2.07 2.83 -12.74
N LYS A 231 -2.65 3.65 -13.60
CA LYS A 231 -1.96 4.13 -14.80
C LYS A 231 -0.78 5.02 -14.40
N LEU A 232 0.37 4.85 -15.05
CA LEU A 232 1.53 5.73 -14.85
C LEU A 232 1.27 7.12 -15.46
N ASP A 233 2.05 8.10 -15.01
CA ASP A 233 1.98 9.51 -15.44
C ASP A 233 0.58 10.11 -15.40
N SER A 234 -0.22 9.66 -14.45
CA SER A 234 -1.56 10.20 -14.21
C SER A 234 -2.02 9.91 -12.79
N TRP A 235 -2.87 10.80 -12.25
CA TRP A 235 -3.55 10.55 -11.00
C TRP A 235 -4.81 9.70 -11.23
N ASP A 236 -4.65 8.56 -11.92
CA ASP A 236 -5.74 7.71 -12.37
C ASP A 236 -5.66 6.31 -11.74
N TYR A 237 -6.77 5.83 -11.21
CA TYR A 237 -6.93 4.50 -10.59
C TYR A 237 -7.42 3.45 -11.58
N ARG A 238 -7.16 3.62 -12.88
CA ARG A 238 -7.47 2.58 -13.86
C ARG A 238 -6.36 1.54 -13.86
N PRO A 239 -6.66 0.30 -13.48
CA PRO A 239 -5.68 -0.77 -13.53
C PRO A 239 -5.40 -1.18 -14.98
N ALA A 240 -4.23 -1.78 -15.17
CA ALA A 240 -3.81 -2.33 -16.43
C ALA A 240 -3.17 -3.70 -16.22
N VAL A 241 -3.33 -4.57 -17.19
CA VAL A 241 -2.66 -5.88 -17.27
C VAL A 241 -1.61 -5.86 -18.35
N GLU A 242 -0.49 -6.52 -18.09
CA GLU A 242 0.52 -6.83 -19.08
C GLU A 242 0.19 -8.18 -19.69
N LEU A 243 0.14 -8.20 -20.99
CA LEU A 243 -0.10 -9.38 -21.82
C LEU A 243 1.22 -9.78 -22.52
N ALA A 244 1.24 -10.90 -23.19
CA ALA A 244 2.39 -11.35 -23.98
C ALA A 244 2.99 -10.19 -24.81
N GLU A 245 4.32 -10.23 -25.01
CA GLU A 245 5.08 -9.21 -25.74
C GLU A 245 5.06 -7.81 -25.07
N SER A 246 4.95 -7.75 -23.74
CA SER A 246 4.96 -6.50 -22.94
C SER A 246 3.88 -5.49 -23.34
N LYS A 247 2.77 -5.96 -23.89
CA LYS A 247 1.62 -5.12 -24.24
C LYS A 247 0.74 -4.83 -23.04
N TRP A 248 0.67 -3.58 -22.60
CA TRP A 248 -0.18 -3.14 -21.51
C TRP A 248 -1.59 -2.78 -21.98
N LYS A 249 -2.60 -3.38 -21.36
CA LYS A 249 -4.01 -3.10 -21.62
C LYS A 249 -4.70 -2.55 -20.38
N ILE A 250 -5.29 -1.37 -20.51
CA ILE A 250 -6.10 -0.76 -19.44
C ILE A 250 -7.41 -1.54 -19.32
N LEU A 251 -7.75 -1.95 -18.10
CA LEU A 251 -8.98 -2.67 -17.81
C LEU A 251 -10.22 -1.81 -18.01
N THR A 252 -11.28 -2.44 -18.46
CA THR A 252 -12.57 -1.78 -18.65
C THR A 252 -13.32 -1.65 -17.33
N LEU A 253 -14.46 -0.96 -17.37
CA LEU A 253 -15.31 -0.81 -16.21
C LEU A 253 -15.78 -2.16 -15.65
N GLU A 254 -16.15 -3.10 -16.54
CA GLU A 254 -16.64 -4.44 -16.17
C GLU A 254 -15.53 -5.30 -15.54
N ASP A 255 -14.30 -5.15 -16.04
CA ASP A 255 -13.14 -5.89 -15.56
C ASP A 255 -12.54 -5.30 -14.27
N ASN A 256 -12.96 -4.10 -13.85
CA ASN A 256 -12.41 -3.35 -12.73
C ASN A 256 -13.14 -3.56 -11.39
N ALA A 257 -13.93 -4.62 -11.28
CA ALA A 257 -14.75 -4.90 -10.10
C ALA A 257 -13.94 -4.98 -8.79
N TYR A 258 -12.70 -5.48 -8.86
CA TYR A 258 -11.79 -5.55 -7.71
C TYR A 258 -11.48 -4.16 -7.12
N MET A 259 -11.11 -3.20 -7.96
CA MET A 259 -10.78 -1.84 -7.49
C MET A 259 -12.01 -1.10 -6.97
N TYR A 260 -13.18 -1.32 -7.55
CA TYR A 260 -14.42 -0.75 -7.01
C TYR A 260 -14.74 -1.33 -5.64
N ALA A 261 -14.63 -2.66 -5.47
CA ALA A 261 -14.81 -3.29 -4.17
C ALA A 261 -13.77 -2.82 -3.13
N PHE A 262 -12.53 -2.57 -3.57
CA PHE A 262 -11.48 -1.97 -2.75
C PHE A 262 -11.86 -0.55 -2.28
N PHE A 263 -12.31 0.33 -3.18
CA PHE A 263 -12.68 1.70 -2.78
C PHE A 263 -13.85 1.75 -1.81
N GLU A 264 -14.80 0.82 -1.93
CA GLU A 264 -15.93 0.67 -1.02
C GLU A 264 -15.58 -0.04 0.30
N GLY A 265 -14.33 -0.49 0.47
CA GLY A 265 -13.89 -1.22 1.66
C GLY A 265 -14.41 -2.65 1.77
N TYR A 266 -14.92 -3.24 0.70
CA TYR A 266 -15.54 -4.57 0.74
C TYR A 266 -14.53 -5.73 0.74
N THR A 267 -13.23 -5.43 0.58
CA THR A 267 -12.19 -6.46 0.46
C THR A 267 -11.12 -6.36 1.55
N PHE A 268 -11.36 -5.58 2.60
CA PHE A 268 -10.34 -5.33 3.61
C PHE A 268 -10.27 -6.42 4.67
N ARG A 269 -9.07 -6.56 5.24
CA ARG A 269 -8.83 -7.34 6.45
C ARG A 269 -9.67 -6.77 7.61
N GLU A 270 -10.17 -7.63 8.51
CA GLU A 270 -11.02 -7.17 9.62
C GLU A 270 -10.36 -6.10 10.49
N SER A 271 -9.08 -6.27 10.80
CA SER A 271 -8.34 -5.29 11.59
C SER A 271 -8.24 -3.90 10.95
N CYS A 272 -8.44 -3.77 9.63
CA CYS A 272 -8.41 -2.47 8.95
C CYS A 272 -9.55 -1.55 9.38
N PHE A 273 -10.71 -2.10 9.79
CA PHE A 273 -11.86 -1.32 10.22
C PHE A 273 -11.73 -0.73 11.64
N ARG A 274 -10.70 -1.14 12.37
CA ARG A 274 -10.34 -0.61 13.70
C ARG A 274 -8.87 -0.21 13.79
N CYS A 275 -8.30 0.18 12.64
CA CYS A 275 -6.89 0.45 12.48
C CYS A 275 -6.40 1.59 13.37
N GLN A 276 -5.51 1.28 14.32
CA GLN A 276 -4.91 2.26 15.22
C GLN A 276 -3.96 3.26 14.54
N TYR A 277 -3.67 3.08 13.26
CA TYR A 277 -2.75 3.90 12.46
C TYR A 277 -3.49 4.91 11.55
N CYS A 278 -4.82 4.97 11.58
CA CYS A 278 -5.62 5.93 10.82
C CYS A 278 -5.80 7.25 11.56
N ASN A 279 -4.72 7.96 11.78
CA ASN A 279 -4.67 9.28 12.43
C ASN A 279 -3.37 10.00 12.03
N THR A 280 -3.14 11.22 12.54
CA THR A 280 -1.93 12.01 12.28
C THR A 280 -0.74 11.62 13.13
N GLN A 281 -0.93 10.85 14.21
CA GLN A 281 0.14 10.31 15.04
C GLN A 281 0.76 9.08 14.37
N ARG A 282 1.56 9.32 13.37
CA ARG A 282 2.15 8.28 12.52
C ARG A 282 3.33 7.57 13.21
N VAL A 283 3.69 6.40 12.70
CA VAL A 283 4.74 5.57 13.31
C VAL A 283 6.08 5.64 12.59
N GLY A 284 6.07 5.93 11.29
CA GLY A 284 7.28 6.03 10.48
C GLY A 284 8.06 7.33 10.70
N THR A 285 9.31 7.38 10.24
CA THR A 285 10.08 8.60 10.11
C THR A 285 9.35 9.58 9.18
N PHE A 286 8.87 9.04 8.06
CA PHE A 286 8.06 9.75 7.08
C PHE A 286 6.73 9.02 6.85
N THR A 287 5.69 9.79 6.52
CA THR A 287 4.42 9.24 6.02
C THR A 287 4.20 9.71 4.60
N LEU A 288 3.83 8.80 3.69
CA LEU A 288 3.55 9.15 2.30
C LEU A 288 2.09 8.88 1.92
N ALA A 289 1.56 9.78 1.07
CA ALA A 289 0.25 9.64 0.43
C ALA A 289 0.21 10.38 -0.91
N ASP A 290 -0.89 10.23 -1.65
CA ASP A 290 -1.30 11.23 -2.64
C ASP A 290 -1.73 12.50 -1.91
N PHE A 291 -1.35 13.69 -2.37
CA PHE A 291 -1.78 14.93 -1.73
C PHE A 291 -3.12 15.42 -2.30
N TRP A 292 -4.21 14.73 -1.95
CA TRP A 292 -5.56 15.15 -2.34
C TRP A 292 -5.89 16.52 -1.76
N GLY A 293 -6.32 17.45 -2.62
CA GLY A 293 -6.75 18.79 -2.21
C GLY A 293 -5.62 19.81 -2.03
N VAL A 294 -4.37 19.52 -2.42
CA VAL A 294 -3.29 20.51 -2.35
C VAL A 294 -3.65 21.78 -3.10
N GLY A 295 -3.55 22.94 -2.45
CA GLY A 295 -3.89 24.26 -3.02
C GLY A 295 -5.40 24.55 -3.12
N GLN A 296 -6.29 23.69 -2.59
CA GLN A 296 -7.75 23.94 -2.56
C GLN A 296 -8.21 24.66 -1.30
N SER A 297 -7.46 24.53 -0.21
CA SER A 297 -7.71 25.25 1.04
C SER A 297 -6.41 25.92 1.51
N GLY A 298 -6.46 27.20 1.82
CA GLY A 298 -5.29 27.94 2.29
C GLY A 298 -4.37 28.44 1.16
N MET A 299 -3.08 28.09 1.22
CA MET A 299 -2.07 28.55 0.27
C MET A 299 -2.26 27.97 -1.12
N LYS A 300 -2.21 28.82 -2.16
CA LYS A 300 -2.26 28.38 -3.56
C LYS A 300 -1.08 27.45 -3.87
N PHE A 301 -1.32 26.41 -4.65
CA PHE A 301 -0.30 25.51 -5.19
C PHE A 301 -0.21 25.76 -6.71
N LYS A 302 0.93 26.32 -7.17
CA LYS A 302 1.10 26.73 -8.57
C LYS A 302 1.47 25.59 -9.53
N PRO A 303 2.27 24.58 -9.11
CA PRO A 303 2.71 23.52 -10.01
C PRO A 303 1.56 22.70 -10.59
N ASN A 304 1.80 22.07 -11.75
CA ASN A 304 0.84 21.17 -12.38
C ASN A 304 0.61 19.93 -11.50
N VAL A 305 -0.65 19.67 -11.17
CA VAL A 305 -1.07 18.53 -10.31
C VAL A 305 -1.50 17.28 -11.09
N ALA A 306 -1.61 17.37 -12.43
CA ALA A 306 -2.24 16.30 -13.23
C ALA A 306 -1.52 14.95 -13.17
N SER A 307 -0.19 14.96 -13.05
CA SER A 307 0.63 13.74 -12.91
C SER A 307 0.85 13.32 -11.44
N GLY A 308 0.07 13.88 -10.51
CA GLY A 308 0.15 13.59 -9.08
C GLY A 308 1.09 14.52 -8.30
N VAL A 309 0.78 14.72 -7.04
CA VAL A 309 1.62 15.37 -6.02
C VAL A 309 1.65 14.45 -4.82
N SER A 310 2.83 14.14 -4.30
CA SER A 310 2.93 13.35 -3.08
C SER A 310 2.78 14.24 -1.84
N LEU A 311 1.95 13.82 -0.89
CA LEU A 311 2.03 14.27 0.49
C LEU A 311 3.17 13.53 1.16
N LEU A 312 4.09 14.28 1.78
CA LEU A 312 5.06 13.74 2.72
C LEU A 312 4.84 14.42 4.06
N ILE A 313 4.54 13.64 5.10
CA ILE A 313 4.57 14.12 6.47
C ILE A 313 5.91 13.67 7.07
N ASP A 314 6.74 14.62 7.43
CA ASP A 314 7.96 14.39 8.21
C ASP A 314 7.59 14.36 9.68
N ASN A 315 7.63 13.18 10.27
CA ASN A 315 7.19 12.98 11.65
C ASN A 315 8.28 13.31 12.67
N THR A 316 9.49 13.57 12.23
CA THR A 316 10.69 13.72 13.10
C THR A 316 11.42 15.04 12.92
N GLY A 317 11.10 15.83 11.91
CA GLY A 317 11.80 17.06 11.54
C GLY A 317 13.13 16.79 10.81
N LEU A 318 13.28 15.62 10.20
CA LEU A 318 14.50 15.22 9.49
C LEU A 318 14.61 15.82 8.09
N LEU A 319 13.48 15.99 7.39
CA LEU A 319 13.46 16.34 5.96
C LEU A 319 14.27 17.62 5.60
N PRO A 320 14.19 18.71 6.39
CA PRO A 320 15.00 19.91 6.11
C PRO A 320 16.50 19.65 6.14
N THR A 321 16.98 18.75 7.00
CA THR A 321 18.42 18.47 7.17
C THR A 321 19.01 17.69 6.00
N ILE A 322 18.18 16.90 5.30
CA ILE A 322 18.61 16.09 4.15
C ILE A 322 18.23 16.68 2.80
N LYS A 323 17.58 17.85 2.78
CA LYS A 323 17.01 18.48 1.57
C LYS A 323 17.98 18.54 0.40
N ASN A 324 19.23 18.94 0.67
CA ASN A 324 20.25 19.12 -0.37
C ASN A 324 20.75 17.79 -0.97
N GLU A 325 20.44 16.64 -0.33
CA GLU A 325 20.79 15.30 -0.79
C GLU A 325 19.72 14.63 -1.67
N LEU A 326 18.51 15.26 -1.76
CA LEU A 326 17.33 14.63 -2.35
C LEU A 326 17.20 14.79 -3.88
N GLY A 327 18.10 15.54 -4.52
CA GLY A 327 18.10 15.75 -5.96
C GLY A 327 17.13 16.85 -6.44
N ASN A 328 16.70 16.78 -7.70
CA ASN A 328 15.84 17.79 -8.33
C ASN A 328 14.37 17.56 -7.94
N VAL A 329 13.98 18.12 -6.79
CA VAL A 329 12.63 17.98 -6.22
C VAL A 329 12.04 19.34 -5.86
N LEU A 330 10.77 19.53 -6.16
CA LEU A 330 9.98 20.57 -5.51
C LEU A 330 9.55 20.04 -4.14
N MET A 331 9.85 20.80 -3.11
CA MET A 331 9.46 20.54 -1.73
C MET A 331 8.88 21.83 -1.14
N GLU A 332 7.57 21.86 -0.99
CA GLU A 332 6.83 23.03 -0.47
C GLU A 332 6.16 22.65 0.85
N GLU A 333 6.53 23.35 1.92
CA GLU A 333 5.91 23.15 3.24
C GLU A 333 4.44 23.55 3.19
N ARG A 334 3.57 22.72 3.78
CA ARG A 334 2.12 22.88 3.83
C ARG A 334 1.63 22.72 5.26
N THR A 335 0.42 23.19 5.55
CA THR A 335 -0.14 22.97 6.88
C THR A 335 -0.63 21.54 7.03
N LEU A 336 -0.62 21.01 8.25
CA LEU A 336 -1.13 19.67 8.54
C LEU A 336 -2.65 19.60 8.33
N GLU A 337 -3.36 20.70 8.57
CA GLU A 337 -4.80 20.84 8.32
C GLU A 337 -5.13 20.62 6.83
N GLU A 338 -4.35 21.27 5.92
CA GLU A 338 -4.50 21.05 4.49
C GLU A 338 -4.20 19.60 4.10
N ALA A 339 -3.12 19.02 4.65
CA ALA A 339 -2.73 17.64 4.41
C ALA A 339 -3.83 16.65 4.80
N VAL A 340 -4.56 16.91 5.89
CA VAL A 340 -5.62 16.05 6.44
C VAL A 340 -6.98 16.30 5.78
N ALA A 341 -7.21 17.47 5.20
CA ALA A 341 -8.55 17.92 4.75
C ALA A 341 -9.26 16.90 3.85
N LYS A 342 -8.55 16.31 2.87
CA LYS A 342 -9.07 15.30 1.92
C LYS A 342 -8.54 13.88 2.18
N GLN A 343 -7.88 13.64 3.30
CA GLN A 343 -7.29 12.34 3.69
C GLN A 343 -8.08 11.72 4.83
N THR A 344 -9.19 11.04 4.51
CA THR A 344 -10.06 10.42 5.55
C THR A 344 -9.31 9.46 6.45
N ASN A 345 -8.34 8.70 5.90
CA ASN A 345 -7.52 7.73 6.64
C ASN A 345 -6.41 8.37 7.51
N LEU A 346 -6.28 9.70 7.51
CA LEU A 346 -5.56 10.45 8.55
C LEU A 346 -6.46 10.92 9.69
N LYS A 347 -7.77 10.63 9.63
CA LYS A 347 -8.77 11.00 10.65
C LYS A 347 -9.31 9.78 11.38
N HIS A 348 -9.71 8.76 10.63
CA HIS A 348 -10.32 7.53 11.16
C HIS A 348 -10.22 6.39 10.14
N PRO A 349 -10.32 5.12 10.57
CA PRO A 349 -10.44 3.98 9.68
C PRO A 349 -11.75 4.01 8.87
N VAL A 350 -11.81 3.21 7.83
CA VAL A 350 -13.04 2.99 7.05
C VAL A 350 -14.06 2.23 7.90
N ASN A 351 -15.33 2.57 7.77
CA ASN A 351 -16.42 1.84 8.42
C ASN A 351 -16.60 0.46 7.77
N ARG A 352 -16.80 -0.57 8.59
CA ARG A 352 -17.09 -1.92 8.09
C ARG A 352 -18.49 -1.97 7.46
N SER A 353 -18.53 -2.36 6.19
CA SER A 353 -19.79 -2.59 5.47
C SER A 353 -20.28 -4.03 5.66
N SER A 354 -21.59 -4.25 5.75
CA SER A 354 -22.21 -5.58 5.69
C SER A 354 -21.94 -6.32 4.37
N LYS A 355 -21.62 -5.58 3.31
CA LYS A 355 -21.29 -6.15 2.00
C LYS A 355 -19.88 -6.81 1.98
N ARG A 356 -19.05 -6.57 2.99
CA ARG A 356 -17.70 -7.14 3.04
C ARG A 356 -17.70 -8.67 3.00
N ASP A 357 -18.50 -9.32 3.82
CA ASP A 357 -18.55 -10.78 3.89
C ASP A 357 -19.19 -11.38 2.62
N ILE A 358 -20.17 -10.65 2.06
CA ILE A 358 -20.77 -11.01 0.77
C ILE A 358 -19.71 -10.94 -0.34
N ALA A 359 -18.86 -9.91 -0.35
CA ALA A 359 -17.82 -9.74 -1.36
C ALA A 359 -16.80 -10.88 -1.34
N TYR A 360 -16.35 -11.31 -0.15
CA TYR A 360 -15.44 -12.46 -0.04
C TYR A 360 -16.09 -13.75 -0.55
N ARG A 361 -17.31 -14.06 -0.10
CA ARG A 361 -18.05 -15.24 -0.55
C ARG A 361 -18.23 -15.27 -2.07
N LEU A 362 -18.65 -14.17 -2.67
CA LEU A 362 -18.89 -14.07 -4.11
C LEU A 362 -17.59 -14.11 -4.92
N MET A 363 -16.52 -13.46 -4.46
CA MET A 363 -15.26 -13.46 -5.20
C MET A 363 -14.59 -14.83 -5.15
N MET A 364 -14.68 -15.53 -4.02
CA MET A 364 -14.12 -16.88 -3.85
C MET A 364 -14.93 -17.99 -4.55
N ASP A 365 -16.19 -17.75 -4.92
CA ASP A 365 -16.98 -18.71 -5.69
C ASP A 365 -16.44 -18.82 -7.13
N PRO A 366 -15.92 -19.98 -7.58
CA PRO A 366 -15.32 -20.14 -8.91
C PRO A 366 -16.31 -19.95 -10.07
N ASN A 367 -17.62 -20.09 -9.80
CA ASN A 367 -18.70 -19.95 -10.80
C ASN A 367 -19.19 -18.51 -10.94
N MET A 368 -18.85 -17.62 -10.03
CA MET A 368 -19.25 -16.22 -10.04
C MET A 368 -18.48 -15.44 -11.12
N SER A 369 -19.19 -14.75 -12.02
CA SER A 369 -18.56 -13.81 -12.96
C SER A 369 -18.28 -12.45 -12.33
N LEU A 370 -17.34 -11.67 -12.90
CA LEU A 370 -17.05 -10.31 -12.42
C LEU A 370 -18.27 -9.38 -12.58
N SER A 371 -19.04 -9.52 -13.65
CA SER A 371 -20.28 -8.74 -13.86
C SER A 371 -21.32 -9.05 -12.80
N GLU A 372 -21.54 -10.32 -12.47
CA GLU A 372 -22.51 -10.71 -11.45
C GLU A 372 -22.06 -10.32 -10.04
N PHE A 373 -20.77 -10.50 -9.73
CA PHE A 373 -20.15 -9.99 -8.50
C PHE A 373 -20.42 -8.49 -8.32
N ALA A 374 -20.13 -7.70 -9.35
CA ALA A 374 -20.33 -6.25 -9.27
C ALA A 374 -21.81 -5.88 -9.15
N LYS A 375 -22.70 -6.56 -9.86
CA LYS A 375 -24.15 -6.35 -9.79
C LYS A 375 -24.70 -6.63 -8.39
N GLN A 376 -24.36 -7.77 -7.77
CA GLN A 376 -24.84 -8.13 -6.44
C GLN A 376 -24.34 -7.17 -5.35
N LEU A 377 -23.16 -6.59 -5.52
CA LEU A 377 -22.62 -5.58 -4.60
C LEU A 377 -23.06 -4.15 -4.90
N GLY A 378 -23.77 -3.93 -6.03
CA GLY A 378 -24.16 -2.59 -6.47
C GLY A 378 -22.99 -1.75 -6.97
N LEU A 379 -21.91 -2.40 -7.45
CA LEU A 379 -20.76 -1.77 -8.05
C LEU A 379 -20.99 -1.47 -9.54
N PRO A 380 -20.21 -0.56 -10.15
CA PRO A 380 -20.29 -0.32 -11.60
C PRO A 380 -19.95 -1.59 -12.40
N TYR A 381 -20.86 -2.05 -13.26
CA TYR A 381 -20.69 -3.27 -14.07
C TYR A 381 -21.18 -3.15 -15.51
N LYS A 382 -21.89 -2.08 -15.85
CA LYS A 382 -22.40 -1.82 -17.21
C LYS A 382 -21.98 -0.47 -17.72
N VAL A 383 -21.65 -0.43 -19.01
CA VAL A 383 -21.42 0.80 -19.73
C VAL A 383 -22.77 1.46 -20.01
N THR A 384 -23.07 2.54 -19.30
CA THR A 384 -24.29 3.33 -19.53
C THR A 384 -24.05 4.39 -20.61
N PRO A 385 -25.11 4.89 -21.31
CA PRO A 385 -24.98 6.01 -22.25
C PRO A 385 -24.29 7.24 -21.62
N LYS A 386 -24.61 7.55 -20.36
CA LYS A 386 -23.97 8.63 -19.61
C LYS A 386 -22.46 8.38 -19.39
N TYR A 387 -22.07 7.14 -19.14
CA TYR A 387 -20.66 6.75 -19.06
C TYR A 387 -19.96 6.88 -20.41
N LEU A 388 -20.60 6.44 -21.51
CA LEU A 388 -20.05 6.57 -22.86
C LEU A 388 -19.80 8.02 -23.25
N ILE A 389 -20.77 8.90 -23.03
CA ILE A 389 -20.63 10.34 -23.29
C ILE A 389 -19.46 10.92 -22.47
N LYS A 390 -19.40 10.61 -21.16
CA LYS A 390 -18.31 11.07 -20.29
C LYS A 390 -16.96 10.50 -20.73
N LYS A 391 -16.92 9.26 -21.18
CA LYS A 391 -15.72 8.61 -21.70
C LYS A 391 -15.28 9.24 -23.02
N MET A 392 -16.19 9.41 -23.99
CA MET A 392 -15.90 10.05 -25.26
C MET A 392 -15.34 11.47 -25.06
N PHE A 393 -15.95 12.27 -24.18
CA PHE A 393 -15.46 13.60 -23.83
C PHE A 393 -14.05 13.55 -23.22
N LYS A 394 -13.81 12.59 -22.34
CA LYS A 394 -12.49 12.38 -21.74
C LYS A 394 -11.45 11.93 -22.78
N ASP A 395 -11.83 10.99 -23.67
CA ASP A 395 -10.95 10.49 -24.74
C ASP A 395 -10.63 11.60 -25.76
N MET A 396 -11.59 12.47 -26.07
CA MET A 396 -11.38 13.66 -26.90
C MET A 396 -10.39 14.64 -26.26
N ILE A 397 -10.53 14.91 -24.95
CA ILE A 397 -9.58 15.74 -24.21
C ILE A 397 -8.15 15.13 -24.24
N TYR A 398 -8.04 13.80 -24.16
CA TYR A 398 -6.76 13.10 -24.32
C TYR A 398 -6.19 13.24 -25.73
N ALA A 399 -7.01 13.02 -26.76
CA ALA A 399 -6.59 13.11 -28.16
C ALA A 399 -6.05 14.50 -28.52
N PHE A 400 -6.62 15.55 -27.96
CA PHE A 400 -6.15 16.93 -28.14
C PHE A 400 -5.01 17.33 -27.16
N GLY A 401 -4.46 16.39 -26.39
CA GLY A 401 -3.39 16.71 -25.42
C GLY A 401 -3.81 17.60 -24.23
N LEU A 402 -5.12 17.85 -24.08
CA LEU A 402 -5.67 18.78 -23.09
C LEU A 402 -5.99 18.12 -21.75
N TYR A 403 -5.69 16.84 -21.58
CA TYR A 403 -6.06 16.11 -20.36
C TYR A 403 -5.42 16.69 -19.10
N ASN A 404 -4.16 17.08 -19.18
CA ASN A 404 -3.46 17.66 -18.04
C ASN A 404 -4.05 19.03 -17.66
N VAL A 405 -4.44 19.83 -18.64
CA VAL A 405 -5.13 21.11 -18.43
C VAL A 405 -6.52 20.87 -17.81
N TYR A 406 -7.29 19.95 -18.37
CA TYR A 406 -8.60 19.57 -17.83
C TYR A 406 -8.49 19.09 -16.36
N LYS A 407 -7.56 18.18 -16.06
CA LYS A 407 -7.36 17.69 -14.69
C LYS A 407 -6.95 18.81 -13.73
N THR A 408 -6.08 19.69 -14.16
CA THR A 408 -5.67 20.84 -13.34
C THR A 408 -6.85 21.77 -13.03
N ILE A 409 -7.70 22.04 -14.04
CA ILE A 409 -8.89 22.89 -13.85
C ILE A 409 -9.92 22.16 -12.98
N ALA A 410 -10.23 20.90 -13.26
CA ALA A 410 -11.18 20.09 -12.48
C ALA A 410 -10.75 19.99 -11.01
N TYR A 411 -9.46 19.81 -10.78
CA TYR A 411 -8.87 19.78 -9.44
C TYR A 411 -9.03 21.11 -8.71
N LYS A 412 -8.70 22.25 -9.36
CA LYS A 412 -8.90 23.59 -8.78
C LYS A 412 -10.35 23.91 -8.45
N LEU A 413 -11.29 23.33 -9.21
CA LEU A 413 -12.74 23.47 -8.96
C LEU A 413 -13.28 22.47 -7.94
N GLY A 414 -12.44 21.65 -7.32
CA GLY A 414 -12.86 20.62 -6.36
C GLY A 414 -13.69 19.48 -6.96
N LYS A 415 -13.64 19.29 -8.29
CA LYS A 415 -14.41 18.31 -9.08
C LYS A 415 -13.60 17.09 -9.51
N ALA A 416 -12.37 16.96 -9.06
CA ALA A 416 -11.46 15.85 -9.38
C ALA A 416 -11.18 14.96 -8.16
#